data_260566942fe4b7fe8abece1ce994bd87
#
_entry.id   260566942fe4b7fe8abece1ce994bd87
#
_cell.length_a   1.000
_cell.length_b   1.000
_cell.length_c   1.000
_cell.angle_alpha   90.00
_cell.angle_beta   90.00
_cell.angle_gamma   90.00
#
_symmetry.space_group_name_H-M   'P 1'
#
loop_
_entity.id
_entity.type
_entity.pdbx_description
1 polymer ?
#
loop_
_entity_poly.entity_id
_entity_poly.type
_entity_poly.pdbx_seq_one_letter_code
_entity_poly.pdbx_strand_id
1 'polypeptide(L)'
;MAKFLQETLRESGLKANAHILGTDAFKEFFRKVRSTGEPPSAADITNVAKLFDDDLTLDNLSRPQLVSMCRYMGINAFGTDNFLRGAIRSRLMNLRRDDQAIYAEGVDELSTSELQAACQSRGIRTTGVSPARLRDELSTWIQLHLHDRVSGVLLILGRAFHFDKKQGNDVDGKTAVVQSLESVMCGLPDNLVRHALAFKGWPTDGIWHGS
;
A
#
# COMPACT_ATOMS: atom_id res chain seq x y z
N MET A 1 -1.05 -7.69 -15.36
CA MET A 1 -1.90 -6.76 -14.59
C MET A 1 -1.09 -5.94 -13.60
N ALA A 2 -0.37 -6.57 -12.65
CA ALA A 2 0.48 -5.83 -11.69
C ALA A 2 1.47 -4.87 -12.35
N LYS A 3 2.17 -5.29 -13.41
CA LYS A 3 3.11 -4.43 -14.16
C LYS A 3 2.47 -3.15 -14.70
N PHE A 4 1.28 -3.27 -15.28
CA PHE A 4 0.56 -2.11 -15.81
C PHE A 4 0.12 -1.14 -14.70
N LEU A 5 -0.31 -1.67 -13.53
CA LEU A 5 -0.63 -0.84 -12.38
C LEU A 5 0.63 -0.14 -11.83
N GLN A 6 1.76 -0.86 -11.75
CA GLN A 6 3.04 -0.27 -11.37
C GLN A 6 3.46 0.85 -12.32
N GLU A 7 3.34 0.63 -13.63
CA GLU A 7 3.72 1.60 -14.66
C GLU A 7 2.85 2.86 -14.57
N THR A 8 1.52 2.71 -14.47
CA THR A 8 0.61 3.84 -14.32
C THR A 8 0.82 4.62 -13.03
N LEU A 9 1.21 3.96 -11.93
CA LEU A 9 1.54 4.64 -10.68
C LEU A 9 2.88 5.37 -10.74
N ARG A 10 3.87 4.84 -11.45
CA ARG A 10 5.14 5.53 -11.70
C ARG A 10 4.95 6.77 -12.57
N GLU A 11 4.12 6.69 -13.60
CA GLU A 11 3.87 7.80 -14.52
C GLU A 11 3.03 8.91 -13.90
N SER A 12 1.97 8.55 -13.16
CA SER A 12 1.00 9.54 -12.65
C SER A 12 1.22 9.89 -11.18
N GLY A 13 1.94 9.06 -10.43
CA GLY A 13 2.10 9.17 -8.98
C GLY A 13 0.81 8.97 -8.19
N LEU A 14 0.95 8.72 -6.90
CA LEU A 14 -0.17 8.83 -5.96
C LEU A 14 -0.26 10.30 -5.54
N LYS A 15 -1.35 10.98 -5.87
CA LYS A 15 -1.54 12.37 -5.44
C LYS A 15 -1.86 12.37 -3.95
N ALA A 16 -0.93 12.81 -3.13
CA ALA A 16 -1.21 13.04 -1.73
C ALA A 16 -1.96 14.37 -1.57
N ASN A 17 -2.97 14.38 -0.70
CA ASN A 17 -3.70 15.61 -0.38
C ASN A 17 -2.76 16.60 0.34
N ALA A 18 -2.96 17.90 0.14
CA ALA A 18 -2.19 18.97 0.79
C ALA A 18 -2.16 18.84 2.33
N HIS A 19 -3.24 18.31 2.93
CA HIS A 19 -3.32 18.04 4.36
C HIS A 19 -2.30 16.96 4.79
N ILE A 20 -2.19 15.85 4.06
CA ILE A 20 -1.24 14.75 4.35
C ILE A 20 0.20 15.26 4.21
N LEU A 21 0.49 15.98 3.11
CA LEU A 21 1.79 16.57 2.84
C LEU A 21 2.23 17.55 3.94
N GLY A 22 1.26 18.21 4.59
CA GLY A 22 1.49 19.15 5.68
C GLY A 22 1.82 18.50 7.02
N THR A 23 1.59 17.20 7.21
CA THR A 23 1.79 16.54 8.50
C THR A 23 3.28 16.38 8.84
N ASP A 24 3.61 16.53 10.11
CA ASP A 24 5.00 16.40 10.57
C ASP A 24 5.50 14.95 10.41
N ALA A 25 4.61 13.95 10.58
CA ALA A 25 4.92 12.54 10.35
C ALA A 25 5.35 12.25 8.91
N PHE A 26 4.64 12.82 7.92
CA PHE A 26 4.98 12.69 6.50
C PHE A 26 6.36 13.31 6.20
N LYS A 27 6.58 14.53 6.68
CA LYS A 27 7.84 15.27 6.47
C LYS A 27 9.02 14.56 7.11
N GLU A 28 8.87 14.11 8.36
CA GLU A 28 9.91 13.40 9.09
C GLU A 28 10.30 12.11 8.40
N PHE A 29 9.31 11.33 7.94
CA PHE A 29 9.54 10.10 7.20
C PHE A 29 10.38 10.35 5.94
N PHE A 30 9.98 11.30 5.10
CA PHE A 30 10.70 11.59 3.87
C PHE A 30 12.05 12.24 4.10
N ARG A 31 12.16 13.08 5.12
CA ARG A 31 13.45 13.63 5.54
C ARG A 31 14.41 12.50 5.91
N LYS A 32 13.98 11.57 6.74
CA LYS A 32 14.79 10.42 7.18
C LYS A 32 15.22 9.56 5.99
N VAL A 33 14.28 9.10 5.16
CA VAL A 33 14.55 8.23 4.01
C VAL A 33 15.52 8.89 3.01
N ARG A 34 15.41 10.19 2.78
CA ARG A 34 16.19 10.87 1.75
C ARG A 34 17.50 11.47 2.24
N SER A 35 17.59 11.91 3.49
CA SER A 35 18.81 12.53 4.03
C SER A 35 19.81 11.50 4.54
N THR A 36 19.35 10.40 5.14
CA THR A 36 20.22 9.38 5.71
C THR A 36 20.44 8.19 4.78
N GLY A 37 19.55 7.98 3.79
CA GLY A 37 19.58 6.78 2.93
C GLY A 37 19.30 5.48 3.71
N GLU A 38 18.94 5.58 4.99
CA GLU A 38 18.60 4.42 5.80
C GLU A 38 17.19 3.91 5.44
N PRO A 39 16.99 2.58 5.41
CA PRO A 39 15.66 2.02 5.19
C PRO A 39 14.75 2.42 6.36
N PRO A 40 13.50 2.86 6.09
CA PRO A 40 12.57 3.26 7.12
C PRO A 40 12.16 2.05 7.97
N SER A 41 11.91 2.26 9.26
CA SER A 41 11.40 1.20 10.13
C SER A 41 9.95 0.83 9.77
N ALA A 42 9.51 -0.37 10.16
CA ALA A 42 8.11 -0.80 9.97
C ALA A 42 7.12 0.18 10.64
N ALA A 43 7.48 0.73 11.80
CA ALA A 43 6.67 1.71 12.51
C ALA A 43 6.56 3.03 11.72
N ASP A 44 7.66 3.53 11.15
CA ASP A 44 7.67 4.75 10.34
C ASP A 44 6.76 4.59 9.11
N ILE A 45 6.86 3.44 8.41
CA ILE A 45 6.04 3.11 7.26
C ILE A 45 4.56 3.08 7.63
N THR A 46 4.20 2.39 8.72
CA THR A 46 2.82 2.25 9.19
C THR A 46 2.24 3.60 9.60
N ASN A 47 3.01 4.43 10.31
CA ASN A 47 2.56 5.76 10.75
C ASN A 47 2.24 6.68 9.57
N VAL A 48 3.05 6.66 8.53
CA VAL A 48 2.77 7.43 7.31
C VAL A 48 1.62 6.82 6.52
N ALA A 49 1.54 5.50 6.41
CA ALA A 49 0.45 4.81 5.72
C ALA A 49 -0.93 5.10 6.33
N LYS A 50 -1.02 5.31 7.66
CA LYS A 50 -2.26 5.70 8.36
C LYS A 50 -2.82 7.08 7.96
N LEU A 51 -1.99 7.94 7.37
CA LEU A 51 -2.43 9.25 6.88
C LEU A 51 -3.31 9.15 5.62
N PHE A 52 -3.26 8.02 4.93
CA PHE A 52 -4.01 7.76 3.71
C PHE A 52 -5.24 6.93 4.04
N ASP A 53 -6.43 7.50 3.90
CA ASP A 53 -7.67 6.75 3.95
C ASP A 53 -8.09 6.23 2.56
N ASP A 54 -9.07 5.31 2.53
CA ASP A 54 -9.52 4.70 1.29
C ASP A 54 -10.16 5.71 0.34
N ASP A 55 -10.96 6.65 0.86
CA ASP A 55 -11.68 7.63 0.06
C ASP A 55 -10.73 8.63 -0.59
N LEU A 56 -9.81 9.21 0.20
CA LEU A 56 -8.77 10.10 -0.31
C LEU A 56 -7.89 9.40 -1.35
N THR A 57 -7.53 8.15 -1.09
CA THR A 57 -6.67 7.39 -2.01
C THR A 57 -7.41 7.11 -3.32
N LEU A 58 -8.67 6.66 -3.27
CA LEU A 58 -9.48 6.36 -4.46
C LEU A 58 -9.81 7.61 -5.28
N ASP A 59 -10.09 8.73 -4.63
CA ASP A 59 -10.43 9.98 -5.32
C ASP A 59 -9.23 10.56 -6.09
N ASN A 60 -8.02 10.26 -5.63
CA ASN A 60 -6.79 10.67 -6.27
C ASN A 60 -6.31 9.72 -7.39
N LEU A 61 -6.93 8.54 -7.57
CA LEU A 61 -6.58 7.62 -8.64
C LEU A 61 -7.12 8.10 -9.99
N SER A 62 -6.26 8.10 -10.99
CA SER A 62 -6.64 8.34 -12.38
C SER A 62 -7.42 7.16 -12.95
N ARG A 63 -8.18 7.38 -14.06
CA ARG A 63 -8.93 6.31 -14.70
C ARG A 63 -8.10 5.06 -15.04
N PRO A 64 -6.89 5.16 -15.64
CA PRO A 64 -6.06 3.98 -15.89
C PRO A 64 -5.73 3.20 -14.63
N GLN A 65 -5.47 3.90 -13.51
CA GLN A 65 -5.19 3.29 -12.21
C GLN A 65 -6.42 2.58 -11.65
N LEU A 66 -7.61 3.21 -11.71
CA LEU A 66 -8.88 2.59 -11.30
C LEU A 66 -9.18 1.32 -12.08
N VAL A 67 -9.04 1.36 -13.41
CA VAL A 67 -9.24 0.21 -14.29
C VAL A 67 -8.25 -0.91 -13.94
N SER A 68 -6.99 -0.59 -13.73
CA SER A 68 -5.95 -1.55 -13.39
C SER A 68 -6.20 -2.18 -12.02
N MET A 69 -6.61 -1.37 -11.04
CA MET A 69 -6.95 -1.84 -9.70
C MET A 69 -8.18 -2.77 -9.73
N CYS A 70 -9.23 -2.40 -10.45
CA CYS A 70 -10.40 -3.27 -10.64
C CYS A 70 -10.00 -4.62 -11.21
N ARG A 71 -9.20 -4.64 -12.29
CA ARG A 71 -8.71 -5.87 -12.90
C ARG A 71 -7.84 -6.70 -11.95
N TYR A 72 -6.99 -6.03 -11.18
CA TYR A 72 -6.15 -6.70 -10.17
C TYR A 72 -6.98 -7.37 -9.08
N MET A 73 -8.06 -6.73 -8.65
CA MET A 73 -8.99 -7.25 -7.63
C MET A 73 -10.05 -8.21 -8.21
N GLY A 74 -10.02 -8.53 -9.50
CA GLY A 74 -11.03 -9.37 -10.16
C GLY A 74 -12.40 -8.70 -10.30
N ILE A 75 -12.45 -7.37 -10.32
CA ILE A 75 -13.67 -6.57 -10.50
C ILE A 75 -13.83 -6.22 -11.98
N ASN A 76 -15.08 -6.18 -12.45
CA ASN A 76 -15.38 -5.72 -13.79
C ASN A 76 -15.01 -4.23 -13.96
N ALA A 77 -14.12 -3.94 -14.93
CA ALA A 77 -13.53 -2.61 -15.12
C ALA A 77 -14.28 -1.75 -16.16
N PHE A 78 -15.61 -1.89 -16.25
CA PHE A 78 -16.47 -1.08 -17.10
C PHE A 78 -17.21 0.00 -16.32
N GLY A 79 -17.60 1.07 -17.00
CA GLY A 79 -18.40 2.15 -16.43
C GLY A 79 -17.62 3.44 -16.20
N THR A 80 -18.24 4.37 -15.48
CA THR A 80 -17.66 5.66 -15.11
C THR A 80 -16.65 5.52 -13.97
N ASP A 81 -15.82 6.52 -13.77
CA ASP A 81 -14.83 6.51 -12.66
C ASP A 81 -15.52 6.39 -11.30
N ASN A 82 -16.67 7.05 -11.11
CA ASN A 82 -17.43 6.92 -9.86
C ASN A 82 -17.98 5.51 -9.65
N PHE A 83 -18.39 4.84 -10.74
CA PHE A 83 -18.81 3.44 -10.67
C PHE A 83 -17.65 2.54 -10.28
N LEU A 84 -16.47 2.73 -10.87
CA LEU A 84 -15.27 1.96 -10.54
C LEU A 84 -14.84 2.18 -9.08
N ARG A 85 -14.86 3.44 -8.60
CA ARG A 85 -14.59 3.75 -7.19
C ARG A 85 -15.57 3.05 -6.26
N GLY A 86 -16.87 3.09 -6.59
CA GLY A 86 -17.92 2.41 -5.82
C GLY A 86 -17.71 0.89 -5.77
N ALA A 87 -17.36 0.27 -6.89
CA ALA A 87 -17.09 -1.15 -6.97
C ALA A 87 -15.85 -1.55 -6.14
N ILE A 88 -14.79 -0.76 -6.17
CA ILE A 88 -13.59 -0.97 -5.34
C ILE A 88 -13.95 -0.83 -3.86
N ARG A 89 -14.68 0.24 -3.46
CA ARG A 89 -15.13 0.43 -2.06
C ARG A 89 -15.92 -0.78 -1.56
N SER A 90 -16.88 -1.25 -2.36
CA SER A 90 -17.69 -2.42 -1.99
C SER A 90 -16.83 -3.66 -1.80
N ARG A 91 -15.84 -3.88 -2.64
CA ARG A 91 -14.91 -5.00 -2.52
C ARG A 91 -14.06 -4.88 -1.25
N LEU A 92 -13.54 -3.69 -0.94
CA LEU A 92 -12.77 -3.44 0.29
C LEU A 92 -13.61 -3.61 1.55
N MET A 93 -14.88 -3.16 1.54
CA MET A 93 -15.79 -3.41 2.67
C MET A 93 -16.02 -4.90 2.90
N ASN A 94 -16.16 -5.69 1.83
CA ASN A 94 -16.30 -7.14 1.95
C ASN A 94 -15.02 -7.78 2.50
N LEU A 95 -13.85 -7.35 2.03
CA LEU A 95 -12.57 -7.80 2.60
C LEU A 95 -12.45 -7.45 4.10
N ARG A 96 -12.89 -6.24 4.49
CA ARG A 96 -12.85 -5.83 5.90
C ARG A 96 -13.78 -6.69 6.78
N ARG A 97 -14.96 -7.08 6.28
CA ARG A 97 -15.86 -8.01 7.01
C ARG A 97 -15.25 -9.40 7.12
N ASP A 98 -14.62 -9.87 6.05
CA ASP A 98 -13.90 -11.14 6.03
C ASP A 98 -12.71 -11.11 7.00
N ASP A 99 -11.94 -10.03 7.03
CA ASP A 99 -10.86 -9.81 8.01
C ASP A 99 -11.37 -9.89 9.46
N GLN A 100 -12.54 -9.29 9.73
CA GLN A 100 -13.17 -9.33 11.05
C GLN A 100 -13.59 -10.74 11.45
N ALA A 101 -14.15 -11.52 10.51
CA ALA A 101 -14.52 -12.90 10.74
C ALA A 101 -13.30 -13.76 11.02
N ILE A 102 -12.27 -13.69 10.18
CA ILE A 102 -11.02 -14.43 10.36
C ILE A 102 -10.32 -14.04 11.68
N TYR A 103 -10.35 -12.75 12.04
CA TYR A 103 -9.77 -12.30 13.31
C TYR A 103 -10.51 -12.88 14.52
N ALA A 104 -11.84 -12.98 14.45
CA ALA A 104 -12.66 -13.52 15.54
C ALA A 104 -12.51 -15.04 15.68
N GLU A 105 -12.35 -15.77 14.58
CA GLU A 105 -12.19 -17.22 14.57
C GLU A 105 -10.74 -17.65 14.84
N GLY A 106 -9.78 -16.82 14.45
CA GLY A 106 -8.35 -17.12 14.52
C GLY A 106 -7.79 -17.58 13.17
N VAL A 107 -6.67 -16.97 12.77
CA VAL A 107 -5.99 -17.30 11.50
C VAL A 107 -5.48 -18.76 11.49
N ASP A 108 -5.15 -19.30 12.66
CA ASP A 108 -4.62 -20.67 12.80
C ASP A 108 -5.68 -21.76 12.57
N GLU A 109 -6.95 -21.42 12.76
CA GLU A 109 -8.09 -22.33 12.56
C GLU A 109 -8.42 -22.53 11.07
N LEU A 110 -7.91 -21.67 10.19
CA LEU A 110 -8.16 -21.78 8.76
C LEU A 110 -7.50 -23.04 8.16
N SER A 111 -8.28 -23.81 7.42
CA SER A 111 -7.74 -24.88 6.57
C SER A 111 -6.80 -24.31 5.51
N THR A 112 -5.95 -25.14 4.92
CA THR A 112 -5.00 -24.69 3.88
C THR A 112 -5.71 -24.08 2.68
N SER A 113 -6.87 -24.59 2.28
CA SER A 113 -7.68 -24.04 1.17
C SER A 113 -8.27 -22.68 1.49
N GLU A 114 -8.83 -22.50 2.69
CA GLU A 114 -9.39 -21.24 3.15
C GLU A 114 -8.30 -20.19 3.31
N LEU A 115 -7.16 -20.55 3.89
CA LEU A 115 -5.99 -19.70 4.04
C LEU A 115 -5.49 -19.22 2.68
N GLN A 116 -5.39 -20.10 1.68
CA GLN A 116 -5.01 -19.73 0.32
C GLN A 116 -6.02 -18.77 -0.32
N ALA A 117 -7.32 -19.07 -0.20
CA ALA A 117 -8.39 -18.22 -0.73
C ALA A 117 -8.38 -16.82 -0.07
N ALA A 118 -8.25 -16.77 1.26
CA ALA A 118 -8.12 -15.53 2.02
C ALA A 118 -6.90 -14.71 1.59
N CYS A 119 -5.75 -15.34 1.41
CA CYS A 119 -4.54 -14.68 0.92
C CYS A 119 -4.70 -14.16 -0.51
N GLN A 120 -5.26 -14.98 -1.42
CA GLN A 120 -5.46 -14.59 -2.83
C GLN A 120 -6.39 -13.39 -2.97
N SER A 121 -7.48 -13.34 -2.19
CA SER A 121 -8.42 -12.22 -2.21
C SER A 121 -7.80 -10.88 -1.82
N ARG A 122 -6.69 -10.90 -1.10
CA ARG A 122 -5.89 -9.76 -0.63
C ARG A 122 -4.66 -9.48 -1.50
N GLY A 123 -4.49 -10.23 -2.60
CA GLY A 123 -3.33 -10.11 -3.47
C GLY A 123 -2.04 -10.68 -2.87
N ILE A 124 -2.13 -11.48 -1.81
CA ILE A 124 -1.00 -12.19 -1.23
C ILE A 124 -0.68 -13.41 -2.10
N ARG A 125 0.58 -13.54 -2.49
CA ARG A 125 1.02 -14.66 -3.32
C ARG A 125 0.97 -15.96 -2.52
N THR A 126 0.34 -16.99 -3.09
CA THR A 126 0.18 -18.31 -2.43
C THR A 126 1.03 -19.40 -3.08
N THR A 127 1.47 -19.21 -4.32
CA THR A 127 2.21 -20.22 -5.08
C THR A 127 3.65 -20.33 -4.57
N GLY A 128 4.02 -21.53 -4.09
CA GLY A 128 5.36 -21.81 -3.59
C GLY A 128 5.63 -21.22 -2.19
N VAL A 129 4.59 -20.86 -1.44
CA VAL A 129 4.68 -20.30 -0.09
C VAL A 129 4.15 -21.32 0.91
N SER A 130 4.85 -21.51 2.03
CA SER A 130 4.43 -22.41 3.09
C SER A 130 3.17 -21.92 3.81
N PRO A 131 2.32 -22.80 4.35
CA PRO A 131 1.14 -22.39 5.12
C PRO A 131 1.48 -21.52 6.33
N ALA A 132 2.58 -21.80 7.03
CA ALA A 132 3.03 -20.99 8.15
C ALA A 132 3.28 -19.53 7.72
N ARG A 133 4.02 -19.32 6.62
CA ARG A 133 4.27 -17.98 6.09
C ARG A 133 2.99 -17.29 5.60
N LEU A 134 2.04 -18.03 5.01
CA LEU A 134 0.75 -17.47 4.63
C LEU A 134 -0.04 -16.97 5.84
N ARG A 135 0.03 -17.69 6.97
CA ARG A 135 -0.58 -17.25 8.24
C ARG A 135 0.05 -15.95 8.75
N ASP A 136 1.37 -15.87 8.74
CA ASP A 136 2.10 -14.66 9.17
C ASP A 136 1.73 -13.44 8.29
N GLU A 137 1.69 -13.63 6.97
CA GLU A 137 1.33 -12.58 6.03
C GLU A 137 -0.13 -12.13 6.19
N LEU A 138 -1.06 -13.09 6.39
CA LEU A 138 -2.46 -12.79 6.62
C LEU A 138 -2.68 -12.09 7.97
N SER A 139 -2.04 -12.55 9.02
CA SER A 139 -2.08 -11.92 10.35
C SER A 139 -1.56 -10.49 10.29
N THR A 140 -0.46 -10.26 9.60
CA THR A 140 0.10 -8.91 9.40
C THR A 140 -0.87 -8.01 8.60
N TRP A 141 -1.50 -8.56 7.54
CA TRP A 141 -2.51 -7.82 6.78
C TRP A 141 -3.68 -7.40 7.68
N ILE A 142 -4.23 -8.34 8.44
CA ILE A 142 -5.36 -8.10 9.35
C ILE A 142 -4.98 -7.05 10.40
N GLN A 143 -3.79 -7.15 10.99
CA GLN A 143 -3.28 -6.17 11.95
C GLN A 143 -3.27 -4.76 11.33
N LEU A 144 -2.67 -4.60 10.16
CA LEU A 144 -2.58 -3.31 9.48
C LEU A 144 -3.95 -2.76 9.08
N HIS A 145 -4.85 -3.62 8.53
CA HIS A 145 -6.13 -3.18 8.00
C HIS A 145 -7.18 -2.90 9.09
N LEU A 146 -7.27 -3.76 10.13
CA LEU A 146 -8.27 -3.61 11.20
C LEU A 146 -7.79 -2.73 12.35
N HIS A 147 -6.61 -2.99 12.90
CA HIS A 147 -6.11 -2.36 14.11
C HIS A 147 -5.35 -1.06 13.81
N ASP A 148 -4.46 -1.11 12.86
CA ASP A 148 -3.66 0.06 12.46
C ASP A 148 -4.41 1.00 11.53
N ARG A 149 -5.57 0.61 11.00
CA ARG A 149 -6.42 1.39 10.11
C ARG A 149 -5.70 1.90 8.86
N VAL A 150 -4.77 1.11 8.36
CA VAL A 150 -4.12 1.40 7.07
C VAL A 150 -5.13 1.20 5.95
N SER A 151 -5.16 2.12 4.98
CA SER A 151 -6.04 2.06 3.82
C SER A 151 -5.92 0.72 3.08
N GLY A 152 -7.06 0.06 2.86
CA GLY A 152 -7.13 -1.17 2.06
C GLY A 152 -6.70 -0.95 0.62
N VAL A 153 -7.00 0.23 0.06
CA VAL A 153 -6.50 0.66 -1.27
C VAL A 153 -4.99 0.65 -1.29
N LEU A 154 -4.36 1.24 -0.28
CA LEU A 154 -2.91 1.33 -0.17
C LEU A 154 -2.25 -0.04 -0.02
N LEU A 155 -2.85 -0.92 0.79
CA LEU A 155 -2.39 -2.30 0.97
C LEU A 155 -2.45 -3.09 -0.35
N ILE A 156 -3.53 -2.98 -1.12
CA ILE A 156 -3.67 -3.63 -2.43
C ILE A 156 -2.67 -3.05 -3.45
N LEU A 157 -2.50 -1.73 -3.48
CA LEU A 157 -1.50 -1.10 -4.34
C LEU A 157 -0.09 -1.59 -4.01
N GLY A 158 0.25 -1.65 -2.73
CA GLY A 158 1.53 -2.17 -2.28
C GLY A 158 1.79 -3.58 -2.78
N ARG A 159 0.80 -4.45 -2.71
CA ARG A 159 0.91 -5.82 -3.23
C ARG A 159 1.16 -5.87 -4.74
N ALA A 160 0.50 -5.02 -5.51
CA ALA A 160 0.72 -4.92 -6.94
C ALA A 160 2.17 -4.51 -7.26
N PHE A 161 2.78 -3.62 -6.45
CA PHE A 161 4.20 -3.25 -6.61
C PHE A 161 5.17 -4.37 -6.26
N HIS A 162 4.81 -5.21 -5.29
CA HIS A 162 5.70 -6.27 -4.80
C HIS A 162 5.63 -7.56 -5.63
N PHE A 163 4.64 -7.69 -6.52
CA PHE A 163 4.35 -8.92 -7.25
C PHE A 163 5.52 -9.40 -8.14
N ASP A 164 6.33 -8.49 -8.65
CA ASP A 164 7.45 -8.78 -9.56
C ASP A 164 8.81 -8.95 -8.84
N LYS A 165 8.93 -8.55 -7.58
CA LYS A 165 10.16 -8.78 -6.84
C LYS A 165 10.22 -10.27 -6.44
N LYS A 166 11.24 -10.99 -6.94
CA LYS A 166 11.57 -12.31 -6.39
C LYS A 166 11.68 -12.16 -4.87
N GLN A 167 11.01 -13.03 -4.12
CA GLN A 167 11.17 -13.10 -2.66
C GLN A 167 12.67 -13.22 -2.33
N GLY A 168 13.33 -12.09 -2.16
CA GLY A 168 14.58 -12.02 -1.44
C GLY A 168 14.24 -12.31 0.02
N ASN A 169 15.09 -13.07 0.69
CA ASN A 169 15.01 -13.36 2.12
C ASN A 169 14.59 -12.12 2.90
N ASP A 170 13.89 -12.29 4.01
CA ASP A 170 13.57 -11.26 5.00
C ASP A 170 14.87 -10.56 5.45
N VAL A 171 15.32 -9.58 4.68
CA VAL A 171 16.63 -8.94 4.88
C VAL A 171 16.61 -8.01 6.09
N ASP A 172 15.39 -7.57 6.53
CA ASP A 172 15.24 -6.60 7.62
C ASP A 172 14.15 -6.98 8.65
N GLY A 173 13.74 -8.24 8.73
CA GLY A 173 12.69 -8.67 9.67
C GLY A 173 11.29 -8.08 9.38
N LYS A 174 11.10 -7.44 8.22
CA LYS A 174 9.83 -6.88 7.79
C LYS A 174 9.03 -7.94 7.02
N THR A 175 7.73 -8.04 7.32
CA THR A 175 6.84 -8.88 6.51
C THR A 175 6.70 -8.33 5.08
N ALA A 176 6.35 -9.19 4.11
CA ALA A 176 6.17 -8.76 2.72
C ALA A 176 5.05 -7.70 2.57
N VAL A 177 4.08 -7.65 3.50
CA VAL A 177 3.07 -6.58 3.54
C VAL A 177 3.72 -5.22 3.83
N VAL A 178 4.56 -5.15 4.85
CA VAL A 178 5.25 -3.91 5.24
C VAL A 178 6.24 -3.48 4.16
N GLN A 179 7.00 -4.41 3.57
CA GLN A 179 7.89 -4.12 2.44
C GLN A 179 7.13 -3.58 1.21
N SER A 180 5.92 -4.09 0.98
CA SER A 180 5.08 -3.61 -0.12
C SER A 180 4.57 -2.18 0.12
N LEU A 181 4.19 -1.83 1.35
CA LEU A 181 3.85 -0.47 1.75
C LEU A 181 5.05 0.48 1.62
N GLU A 182 6.23 0.06 2.06
CA GLU A 182 7.48 0.81 1.88
C GLU A 182 7.72 1.15 0.42
N SER A 183 7.54 0.16 -0.48
CA SER A 183 7.72 0.36 -1.92
C SER A 183 6.76 1.40 -2.51
N VAL A 184 5.51 1.47 -2.02
CA VAL A 184 4.54 2.49 -2.44
C VAL A 184 4.93 3.86 -1.89
N MET A 185 5.25 3.94 -0.60
CA MET A 185 5.60 5.21 0.06
C MET A 185 6.89 5.82 -0.52
N CYS A 186 7.93 5.00 -0.69
CA CYS A 186 9.19 5.46 -1.28
C CYS A 186 9.08 5.74 -2.79
N GLY A 187 8.08 5.18 -3.46
CA GLY A 187 7.79 5.42 -4.88
C GLY A 187 6.99 6.71 -5.16
N LEU A 188 6.66 7.50 -4.15
CA LEU A 188 5.97 8.77 -4.34
C LEU A 188 6.87 9.76 -5.11
N PRO A 189 6.33 10.48 -6.11
CA PRO A 189 7.12 11.40 -6.94
C PRO A 189 7.75 12.52 -6.14
N ASP A 190 8.96 12.92 -6.55
CA ASP A 190 9.76 13.97 -5.90
C ASP A 190 9.06 15.33 -5.79
N ASN A 191 8.23 15.67 -6.78
CA ASN A 191 7.47 16.90 -6.77
C ASN A 191 6.46 16.97 -5.61
N LEU A 192 5.84 15.84 -5.24
CA LEU A 192 4.93 15.80 -4.10
C LEU A 192 5.68 15.99 -2.78
N VAL A 193 6.84 15.36 -2.66
CA VAL A 193 7.68 15.48 -1.45
C VAL A 193 8.26 16.89 -1.32
N ARG A 194 8.74 17.51 -2.42
CA ARG A 194 9.20 18.91 -2.41
C ARG A 194 8.10 19.88 -2.03
N HIS A 195 6.89 19.69 -2.54
CA HIS A 195 5.75 20.54 -2.20
C HIS A 195 5.41 20.45 -0.70
N ALA A 196 5.50 19.25 -0.12
CA ALA A 196 5.31 19.05 1.32
C ALA A 196 6.38 19.76 2.16
N LEU A 197 7.63 19.71 1.73
CA LEU A 197 8.75 20.33 2.43
C LEU A 197 8.76 21.85 2.28
N ALA A 198 8.33 22.40 1.13
CA ALA A 198 8.27 23.83 0.85
C ALA A 198 7.18 24.58 1.62
N PHE A 199 6.12 23.92 2.07
CA PHE A 199 4.95 24.54 2.70
C PHE A 199 5.21 25.18 4.09
N LYS A 200 6.39 24.96 4.69
CA LYS A 200 6.82 25.60 5.96
C LYS A 200 8.28 26.09 5.92
N GLY A 201 8.67 26.89 4.93
CA GLY A 201 9.93 27.67 5.02
C GLY A 201 11.22 26.83 5.13
N TRP A 202 11.26 25.64 4.54
CA TRP A 202 12.52 24.90 4.38
C TRP A 202 13.37 25.61 3.32
N PRO A 203 14.67 25.88 3.56
CA PRO A 203 15.54 26.47 2.56
C PRO A 203 15.62 25.55 1.35
N THR A 204 15.15 26.02 0.21
CA THR A 204 15.22 25.32 -1.08
C THR A 204 16.62 25.43 -1.71
N ASP A 205 17.54 26.10 -1.04
CA ASP A 205 18.84 26.47 -1.58
C ASP A 205 19.93 25.54 -1.02
N GLY A 206 20.19 24.52 -1.76
CA GLY A 206 21.45 23.80 -1.66
C GLY A 206 21.44 22.44 -0.99
N ILE A 207 21.01 21.44 -1.70
CA ILE A 207 21.61 20.08 -1.71
C ILE A 207 20.95 19.29 -2.87
N TRP A 208 21.29 19.57 -4.12
CA TRP A 208 21.05 18.66 -5.25
C TRP A 208 21.97 19.06 -6.43
N HIS A 209 23.27 18.94 -6.19
CA HIS A 209 24.25 18.72 -7.24
C HIS A 209 25.03 17.48 -6.86
N GLY A 210 24.59 16.36 -7.34
CA GLY A 210 25.29 15.09 -7.29
C GLY A 210 25.20 14.49 -8.68
N SER A 211 26.32 14.46 -9.33
CA SER A 211 26.67 13.95 -10.66
C SER A 211 26.12 12.55 -10.93
#